data_f2e0ebd1036f8f67bdbd524d5ac29f19
#
_entry.id   f2e0ebd1036f8f67bdbd524d5ac29f19
#
_cell.length_a   1.000
_cell.length_b   1.000
_cell.length_c   1.000
_cell.angle_alpha   90.00
_cell.angle_beta   90.00
_cell.angle_gamma   90.00
#
_symmetry.space_group_name_H-M   'P 1'
#
loop_
_entity.id
_entity.type
_entity.pdbx_description
1 polymer ?
#
loop_
_entity_poly.entity_id
_entity_poly.type
_entity_poly.pdbx_seq_one_letter_code
_entity_poly.pdbx_strand_id
1 'polypeptide(L)'
;MTAKVNINTVRSIIKTNDRLREISFASGALFKTGICEETELVLNELLQDIPKAREWRIYDQCAVLTRLYAIYERFVEELISDWLILLPGLYPCYSDLEKTIRNTHQLGVGRLLTELNKNRYEHLTSEKVMQGLFYGTTGEKEYELLPDAFLIHEQNLRRETLERLCANAGISNAWAWVEKHRSIKYFLEEIRGDQNSAEGELNEFISYRNDAAHGFPDEVLGASTLLELCDFVDALSQALAELVTYQVIKRKESIGQIREIGKITEWYKKPNAYIARVEEIKLSVGNSLFLVSEETSCCYLVAINSIKIDDSSVNDLQTTTGMEVGLQFDLSAKIGLRLYQLEFE
;
A
#
# COMPACT_ATOMS: atom_id res chain seq x y z
N MET A 1 5.45 -1.25 -4.91
CA MET A 1 6.88 -1.56 -4.62
C MET A 1 7.62 -0.34 -4.07
N THR A 2 7.48 0.85 -4.64
CA THR A 2 8.18 2.09 -4.27
C THR A 2 7.90 2.55 -2.83
N ALA A 3 6.64 2.54 -2.37
CA ALA A 3 6.29 2.97 -1.00
C ALA A 3 6.98 2.12 0.06
N LYS A 4 6.95 0.79 -0.05
CA LYS A 4 7.61 -0.14 0.89
C LYS A 4 9.12 0.07 0.96
N VAL A 5 9.79 0.32 -0.17
CA VAL A 5 11.23 0.63 -0.21
C VAL A 5 11.51 1.94 0.53
N ASN A 6 10.69 2.97 0.28
CA ASN A 6 10.82 4.27 0.94
C ASN A 6 10.57 4.18 2.45
N ILE A 7 9.55 3.44 2.90
CA ILE A 7 9.28 3.20 4.33
C ILE A 7 10.46 2.47 4.99
N ASN A 8 11.03 1.47 4.34
CA ASN A 8 12.21 0.76 4.87
C ASN A 8 13.43 1.67 4.96
N THR A 9 13.58 2.61 4.03
CA THR A 9 14.64 3.64 4.13
C THR A 9 14.42 4.53 5.36
N VAL A 10 13.18 4.96 5.62
CA VAL A 10 12.85 5.75 6.83
C VAL A 10 13.15 4.93 8.10
N ARG A 11 12.77 3.66 8.16
CA ARG A 11 13.09 2.75 9.28
C ARG A 11 14.60 2.66 9.52
N SER A 12 15.39 2.54 8.45
CA SER A 12 16.86 2.48 8.56
C SER A 12 17.44 3.77 9.11
N ILE A 13 16.94 4.93 8.66
CA ILE A 13 17.39 6.25 9.16
C ILE A 13 17.06 6.39 10.65
N ILE A 14 15.84 6.05 11.07
CA ILE A 14 15.44 6.09 12.50
C ILE A 14 16.41 5.28 13.35
N LYS A 15 16.67 4.01 12.96
CA LYS A 15 17.58 3.11 13.69
C LYS A 15 19.02 3.63 13.72
N THR A 16 19.48 4.18 12.60
CA THR A 16 20.84 4.71 12.50
C THR A 16 21.00 5.94 13.38
N ASN A 17 20.07 6.89 13.32
CA ASN A 17 20.13 8.11 14.11
C ASN A 17 20.00 7.82 15.62
N ASP A 18 19.18 6.85 16.01
CA ASP A 18 19.04 6.43 17.40
C ASP A 18 20.36 5.87 17.96
N ARG A 19 21.02 5.00 17.20
CA ARG A 19 22.34 4.45 17.55
C ARG A 19 23.42 5.54 17.59
N LEU A 20 23.42 6.47 16.64
CA LEU A 20 24.36 7.58 16.64
C LEU A 20 24.20 8.46 17.87
N ARG A 21 22.93 8.74 18.28
CA ARG A 21 22.65 9.45 19.53
C ARG A 21 23.20 8.70 20.76
N GLU A 22 22.89 7.41 20.86
CA GLU A 22 23.39 6.56 21.95
C GLU A 22 24.93 6.63 22.06
N ILE A 23 25.64 6.46 20.96
CA ILE A 23 27.11 6.54 20.91
C ILE A 23 27.59 7.94 21.30
N SER A 24 26.97 8.97 20.76
CA SER A 24 27.38 10.37 20.98
C SER A 24 27.21 10.80 22.42
N PHE A 25 26.20 10.35 23.13
CA PHE A 25 25.95 10.69 24.53
C PHE A 25 26.54 9.69 25.54
N ALA A 26 26.90 8.46 25.10
CA ALA A 26 27.62 7.48 25.92
C ALA A 26 29.13 7.69 25.95
N SER A 27 29.65 8.43 24.98
CA SER A 27 31.11 8.47 24.67
C SER A 27 32.02 9.19 25.63
N GLY A 28 31.51 9.73 26.74
CA GLY A 28 32.40 10.18 27.82
C GLY A 28 33.26 9.08 28.46
N ALA A 29 32.91 7.80 28.24
CA ALA A 29 33.59 6.63 28.84
C ALA A 29 34.23 5.66 27.84
N LEU A 30 33.79 5.63 26.56
CA LEU A 30 34.13 4.56 25.61
C LEU A 30 35.36 4.81 24.75
N PHE A 31 35.81 6.07 24.60
CA PHE A 31 36.88 6.43 23.67
C PHE A 31 38.31 6.55 24.30
N LYS A 32 38.49 6.04 25.51
CA LYS A 32 39.78 6.17 26.21
C LYS A 32 40.86 5.13 25.88
N THR A 33 40.60 4.19 24.96
CA THR A 33 41.59 3.15 24.67
C THR A 33 41.75 2.87 23.18
N GLY A 34 42.87 3.28 22.59
CA GLY A 34 43.39 2.68 21.36
C GLY A 34 43.05 3.33 20.03
N ILE A 35 42.60 4.57 20.01
CA ILE A 35 42.35 5.33 18.77
C ILE A 35 43.60 6.18 18.45
N CYS A 36 43.97 6.32 17.18
CA CYS A 36 45.09 7.19 16.80
C CYS A 36 44.70 8.68 16.98
N GLU A 37 45.72 9.55 17.26
CA GLU A 37 45.49 10.97 17.55
C GLU A 37 44.69 11.72 16.48
N GLU A 38 44.86 11.39 15.18
CA GLU A 38 44.11 11.99 14.09
C GLU A 38 42.58 11.63 14.14
N THR A 39 42.26 10.40 14.48
CA THR A 39 40.88 9.95 14.62
C THR A 39 40.21 10.55 15.86
N GLU A 40 41.00 10.76 16.95
CA GLU A 40 40.50 11.41 18.16
C GLU A 40 40.20 12.90 17.92
N LEU A 41 41.01 13.60 17.14
CA LEU A 41 40.75 14.99 16.74
C LEU A 41 39.47 15.13 15.92
N VAL A 42 39.29 14.34 14.87
CA VAL A 42 38.09 14.36 14.02
C VAL A 42 36.83 14.01 14.84
N LEU A 43 36.96 13.08 15.78
CA LEU A 43 35.85 12.70 16.64
C LEU A 43 35.49 13.81 17.63
N ASN A 44 36.48 14.49 18.21
CA ASN A 44 36.25 15.61 19.11
C ASN A 44 35.62 16.81 18.40
N GLU A 45 35.97 17.10 17.16
CA GLU A 45 35.33 18.11 16.32
C GLU A 45 33.85 17.72 16.06
N LEU A 46 33.61 16.47 15.66
CA LEU A 46 32.23 15.95 15.44
C LEU A 46 31.39 16.09 16.71
N LEU A 47 31.93 15.75 17.87
CA LEU A 47 31.21 15.81 19.16
C LEU A 47 30.85 17.24 19.58
N GLN A 48 31.60 18.26 19.14
CA GLN A 48 31.32 19.67 19.41
C GLN A 48 30.10 20.18 18.62
N ASP A 49 29.88 19.63 17.42
CA ASP A 49 28.78 20.02 16.54
C ASP A 49 27.48 19.25 16.81
N ILE A 50 27.49 18.27 17.72
CA ILE A 50 26.30 17.49 18.07
C ILE A 50 25.30 18.37 18.82
N PRO A 51 24.05 18.48 18.30
CA PRO A 51 22.99 19.21 18.99
C PRO A 51 22.62 18.51 20.31
N LYS A 52 21.97 19.24 21.21
CA LYS A 52 21.43 18.63 22.43
C LYS A 52 20.50 17.47 22.10
N ALA A 53 20.50 16.42 22.90
CA ALA A 53 19.73 15.18 22.64
C ALA A 53 18.24 15.44 22.33
N ARG A 54 17.60 16.39 23.02
CA ARG A 54 16.21 16.76 22.80
C ARG A 54 16.02 17.45 21.46
N GLU A 55 16.90 18.37 21.10
CA GLU A 55 16.84 19.12 19.82
C GLU A 55 17.05 18.18 18.63
N TRP A 56 18.01 17.26 18.75
CA TRP A 56 18.21 16.22 17.72
C TRP A 56 16.96 15.34 17.54
N ARG A 57 16.33 14.88 18.65
CA ARG A 57 15.10 14.09 18.59
C ARG A 57 13.96 14.86 17.92
N ILE A 58 13.79 16.13 18.24
CA ILE A 58 12.77 16.98 17.58
C ILE A 58 13.02 17.06 16.09
N TYR A 59 14.26 17.32 15.67
CA TYR A 59 14.63 17.38 14.25
C TYR A 59 14.34 16.06 13.53
N ASP A 60 14.77 14.94 14.09
CA ASP A 60 14.50 13.61 13.53
C ASP A 60 13.01 13.32 13.41
N GLN A 61 12.25 13.62 14.45
CA GLN A 61 10.81 13.45 14.47
C GLN A 61 10.15 14.25 13.35
N CYS A 62 10.48 15.53 13.22
CA CYS A 62 9.92 16.39 12.17
C CYS A 62 10.27 15.85 10.77
N ALA A 63 11.52 15.46 10.54
CA ALA A 63 11.97 14.92 9.26
C ALA A 63 11.27 13.59 8.93
N VAL A 64 11.20 12.66 9.89
CA VAL A 64 10.57 11.34 9.73
C VAL A 64 9.08 11.47 9.44
N LEU A 65 8.33 12.23 10.25
CA LEU A 65 6.88 12.37 10.13
C LEU A 65 6.49 13.06 8.82
N THR A 66 7.18 14.12 8.45
CA THR A 66 6.94 14.81 7.17
C THR A 66 7.22 13.88 5.99
N ARG A 67 8.33 13.13 6.04
CA ARG A 67 8.70 12.19 4.98
C ARG A 67 7.73 11.02 4.89
N LEU A 68 7.35 10.45 6.02
CA LEU A 68 6.44 9.30 6.08
C LEU A 68 5.05 9.68 5.55
N TYR A 69 4.55 10.86 5.90
CA TYR A 69 3.29 11.38 5.38
C TYR A 69 3.35 11.60 3.86
N ALA A 70 4.42 12.20 3.36
CA ALA A 70 4.60 12.38 1.91
C ALA A 70 4.66 11.04 1.15
N ILE A 71 5.21 9.97 1.76
CA ILE A 71 5.18 8.62 1.19
C ILE A 71 3.75 8.08 1.15
N TYR A 72 2.98 8.24 2.24
CA TYR A 72 1.59 7.81 2.33
C TYR A 72 0.71 8.53 1.31
N GLU A 73 0.76 9.84 1.28
CA GLU A 73 -0.03 10.68 0.36
C GLU A 73 0.25 10.32 -1.10
N ARG A 74 1.53 10.31 -1.47
CA ARG A 74 1.95 9.92 -2.82
C ARG A 74 1.53 8.51 -3.18
N PHE A 75 1.62 7.56 -2.25
CA PHE A 75 1.18 6.18 -2.47
C PHE A 75 -0.31 6.12 -2.81
N VAL A 76 -1.16 6.83 -2.07
CA VAL A 76 -2.61 6.87 -2.32
C VAL A 76 -2.92 7.50 -3.68
N GLU A 77 -2.25 8.60 -4.02
CA GLU A 77 -2.41 9.27 -5.31
C GLU A 77 -1.97 8.37 -6.47
N GLU A 78 -0.81 7.73 -6.38
CA GLU A 78 -0.31 6.78 -7.39
C GLU A 78 -1.26 5.58 -7.54
N LEU A 79 -1.75 5.02 -6.44
CA LEU A 79 -2.68 3.88 -6.44
C LEU A 79 -4.00 4.19 -7.15
N ILE A 80 -4.59 5.35 -6.86
CA ILE A 80 -5.82 5.81 -7.53
C ILE A 80 -5.54 6.11 -9.01
N SER A 81 -4.39 6.73 -9.32
CA SER A 81 -3.98 7.01 -10.71
C SER A 81 -3.85 5.72 -11.52
N ASP A 82 -3.13 4.73 -10.99
CA ASP A 82 -2.94 3.43 -11.65
C ASP A 82 -4.30 2.73 -11.89
N TRP A 83 -5.19 2.78 -10.92
CA TRP A 83 -6.55 2.26 -11.07
C TRP A 83 -7.31 2.95 -12.21
N LEU A 84 -7.31 4.29 -12.25
CA LEU A 84 -8.01 5.06 -13.29
C LEU A 84 -7.44 4.80 -14.69
N ILE A 85 -6.13 4.63 -14.81
CA ILE A 85 -5.45 4.27 -16.08
C ILE A 85 -5.85 2.87 -16.55
N LEU A 86 -6.15 1.94 -15.64
CA LEU A 86 -6.59 0.58 -15.99
C LEU A 86 -8.05 0.53 -16.45
N LEU A 87 -8.89 1.49 -16.05
CA LEU A 87 -10.34 1.44 -16.30
C LEU A 87 -10.73 1.34 -17.78
N PRO A 88 -10.10 2.03 -18.75
CA PRO A 88 -10.43 1.86 -20.17
C PRO A 88 -10.27 0.43 -20.67
N GLY A 89 -9.23 -0.29 -20.22
CA GLY A 89 -9.03 -1.72 -20.53
C GLY A 89 -10.05 -2.66 -19.86
N LEU A 90 -10.71 -2.21 -18.79
CA LEU A 90 -11.73 -2.98 -18.07
C LEU A 90 -13.17 -2.61 -18.47
N TYR A 91 -13.37 -1.40 -18.96
CA TYR A 91 -14.65 -0.83 -19.41
C TYR A 91 -14.43 -0.16 -20.77
N PRO A 92 -14.61 -0.88 -21.88
CA PRO A 92 -14.30 -0.35 -23.22
C PRO A 92 -15.09 0.91 -23.59
N CYS A 93 -16.31 1.07 -23.08
CA CYS A 93 -17.13 2.25 -23.32
C CYS A 93 -17.18 3.15 -22.08
N TYR A 94 -16.98 4.45 -22.27
CA TYR A 94 -17.10 5.44 -21.20
C TYR A 94 -18.46 5.41 -20.51
N SER A 95 -19.54 5.10 -21.25
CA SER A 95 -20.90 4.94 -20.74
C SER A 95 -21.04 3.81 -19.72
N ASP A 96 -20.17 2.79 -19.77
CA ASP A 96 -20.22 1.61 -18.91
C ASP A 96 -19.58 1.89 -17.53
N LEU A 97 -18.83 2.98 -17.42
CA LEU A 97 -18.32 3.44 -16.13
C LEU A 97 -19.47 3.85 -15.21
N GLU A 98 -19.29 3.64 -13.92
CA GLU A 98 -20.22 4.12 -12.91
C GLU A 98 -20.47 5.62 -13.05
N LYS A 99 -21.72 6.04 -12.78
CA LYS A 99 -22.11 7.46 -12.85
C LYS A 99 -21.21 8.36 -11.98
N THR A 100 -20.77 7.86 -10.83
CA THR A 100 -19.88 8.59 -9.92
C THR A 100 -18.55 8.90 -10.59
N ILE A 101 -17.92 7.93 -11.24
CA ILE A 101 -16.65 8.12 -11.97
C ILE A 101 -16.82 9.15 -13.07
N ARG A 102 -17.87 9.02 -13.91
CA ARG A 102 -18.15 9.96 -15.00
C ARG A 102 -18.38 11.37 -14.52
N ASN A 103 -19.18 11.52 -13.46
CA ASN A 103 -19.45 12.85 -12.89
C ASN A 103 -18.18 13.46 -12.30
N THR A 104 -17.37 12.69 -11.57
CA THR A 104 -16.10 13.16 -11.02
C THR A 104 -15.15 13.59 -12.12
N HIS A 105 -15.03 12.80 -13.20
CA HIS A 105 -14.22 13.15 -14.35
C HIS A 105 -14.67 14.48 -14.99
N GLN A 106 -15.97 14.63 -15.26
CA GLN A 106 -16.53 15.85 -15.87
C GLN A 106 -16.27 17.09 -15.01
N LEU A 107 -16.58 17.02 -13.72
CA LEU A 107 -16.37 18.11 -12.77
C LEU A 107 -14.88 18.45 -12.60
N GLY A 108 -14.04 17.41 -12.50
CA GLY A 108 -12.61 17.55 -12.36
C GLY A 108 -11.94 18.17 -13.58
N VAL A 109 -12.31 17.76 -14.80
CA VAL A 109 -11.88 18.39 -16.05
C VAL A 109 -12.25 19.86 -16.07
N GLY A 110 -13.50 20.19 -15.73
CA GLY A 110 -13.94 21.59 -15.63
C GLY A 110 -13.12 22.41 -14.64
N ARG A 111 -12.82 21.85 -13.47
CA ARG A 111 -11.98 22.51 -12.45
C ARG A 111 -10.53 22.67 -12.92
N LEU A 112 -9.92 21.63 -13.50
CA LEU A 112 -8.56 21.70 -14.01
C LEU A 112 -8.39 22.80 -15.06
N LEU A 113 -9.34 22.97 -15.98
CA LEU A 113 -9.29 24.03 -16.99
C LEU A 113 -9.23 25.44 -16.38
N THR A 114 -9.80 25.64 -15.19
CA THR A 114 -9.73 26.92 -14.46
C THR A 114 -8.44 27.07 -13.65
N GLU A 115 -7.73 25.98 -13.38
CA GLU A 115 -6.56 25.93 -12.50
C GLU A 115 -5.23 25.64 -13.24
N LEU A 116 -5.23 25.54 -14.58
CA LEU A 116 -4.04 25.18 -15.37
C LEU A 116 -2.85 26.14 -15.18
N ASN A 117 -3.08 27.35 -14.69
CA ASN A 117 -2.02 28.31 -14.38
C ASN A 117 -1.25 28.01 -13.08
N LYS A 118 -1.69 27.03 -12.28
CA LYS A 118 -0.99 26.62 -11.06
C LYS A 118 0.19 25.73 -11.40
N ASN A 119 1.34 25.96 -10.75
CA ASN A 119 2.59 25.20 -10.97
C ASN A 119 2.41 23.68 -10.88
N ARG A 120 1.49 23.19 -10.03
CA ARG A 120 1.23 21.74 -9.91
C ARG A 120 0.70 21.11 -11.20
N TYR A 121 0.18 21.89 -12.15
CA TYR A 121 -0.42 21.45 -13.40
C TYR A 121 0.38 21.85 -14.65
N GLU A 122 1.65 22.27 -14.51
CA GLU A 122 2.52 22.63 -15.63
C GLU A 122 2.70 21.52 -16.67
N HIS A 123 2.49 20.26 -16.30
CA HIS A 123 2.55 19.09 -17.18
C HIS A 123 1.28 18.90 -18.02
N LEU A 124 0.23 19.69 -17.81
CA LEU A 124 -1.05 19.61 -18.50
C LEU A 124 -1.23 20.75 -19.50
N THR A 125 -1.88 20.45 -20.63
CA THR A 125 -2.39 21.44 -21.57
C THR A 125 -3.91 21.39 -21.62
N SER A 126 -4.56 22.46 -22.06
CA SER A 126 -6.01 22.50 -22.22
C SER A 126 -6.52 21.39 -23.12
N GLU A 127 -5.79 21.10 -24.21
CA GLU A 127 -6.12 20.04 -25.16
C GLU A 127 -6.11 18.67 -24.46
N LYS A 128 -5.04 18.37 -23.71
CA LYS A 128 -4.90 17.08 -22.99
C LYS A 128 -6.02 16.92 -21.95
N VAL A 129 -6.34 17.98 -21.21
CA VAL A 129 -7.41 17.96 -20.19
C VAL A 129 -8.78 17.68 -20.80
N MET A 130 -9.09 18.23 -21.97
CA MET A 130 -10.39 18.06 -22.64
C MET A 130 -10.47 16.74 -23.43
N GLN A 131 -9.35 16.25 -23.97
CA GLN A 131 -9.31 15.17 -24.95
C GLN A 131 -9.98 13.88 -24.46
N GLY A 132 -9.62 13.41 -23.27
CA GLY A 132 -10.16 12.17 -22.70
C GLY A 132 -11.68 12.24 -22.50
N LEU A 133 -12.17 13.35 -21.97
CA LEU A 133 -13.60 13.57 -21.77
C LEU A 133 -14.34 13.70 -23.10
N PHE A 134 -13.78 14.40 -24.09
CA PHE A 134 -14.36 14.54 -25.43
C PHE A 134 -14.52 13.17 -26.10
N TYR A 135 -13.46 12.36 -26.15
CA TYR A 135 -13.55 11.03 -26.74
C TYR A 135 -14.49 10.10 -25.96
N GLY A 136 -14.50 10.20 -24.63
CA GLY A 136 -15.44 9.45 -23.79
C GLY A 136 -16.91 9.77 -24.06
N THR A 137 -17.22 11.03 -24.35
CA THR A 137 -18.60 11.47 -24.61
C THR A 137 -19.05 11.28 -26.04
N THR A 138 -18.15 11.41 -27.01
CA THR A 138 -18.47 11.24 -28.46
C THR A 138 -18.32 9.79 -28.94
N GLY A 139 -17.48 9.00 -28.31
CA GLY A 139 -17.13 7.65 -28.78
C GLY A 139 -16.29 7.62 -30.05
N GLU A 140 -15.71 8.74 -30.45
CA GLU A 140 -14.88 8.83 -31.68
C GLU A 140 -13.57 8.05 -31.57
N LYS A 141 -13.03 7.94 -30.36
CA LYS A 141 -11.82 7.20 -30.02
C LYS A 141 -11.94 6.58 -28.63
N GLU A 142 -10.95 5.76 -28.29
CA GLU A 142 -10.78 5.26 -26.94
C GLU A 142 -10.68 6.43 -25.94
N TYR A 143 -11.41 6.33 -24.85
CA TYR A 143 -11.39 7.39 -23.82
C TYR A 143 -10.22 7.19 -22.86
N GLU A 144 -9.81 8.29 -22.26
CA GLU A 144 -8.83 8.29 -21.17
C GLU A 144 -9.42 9.02 -19.96
N LEU A 145 -9.19 8.49 -18.78
CA LEU A 145 -9.46 9.20 -17.54
C LEU A 145 -8.20 9.94 -17.11
N LEU A 146 -8.32 11.24 -16.89
CA LEU A 146 -7.22 12.05 -16.40
C LEU A 146 -7.13 11.96 -14.88
N PRO A 147 -6.11 11.32 -14.29
CA PRO A 147 -6.03 11.15 -12.83
C PRO A 147 -6.08 12.47 -12.05
N ASP A 148 -5.44 13.53 -12.57
CA ASP A 148 -5.48 14.85 -11.95
C ASP A 148 -6.90 15.38 -11.72
N ALA A 149 -7.87 14.99 -12.54
CA ALA A 149 -9.28 15.37 -12.36
C ALA A 149 -9.94 14.73 -11.13
N PHE A 150 -9.40 13.62 -10.64
CA PHE A 150 -9.90 12.88 -9.47
C PHE A 150 -9.15 13.22 -8.18
N LEU A 151 -7.89 13.64 -8.31
CA LEU A 151 -6.97 13.87 -7.18
C LEU A 151 -6.96 15.33 -6.69
N ILE A 152 -8.02 16.08 -6.97
CA ILE A 152 -8.14 17.46 -6.52
C ILE A 152 -8.58 17.48 -5.04
N HIS A 153 -7.60 17.58 -4.14
CA HIS A 153 -7.86 17.77 -2.71
C HIS A 153 -6.87 18.76 -2.10
N GLU A 154 -7.29 19.43 -1.04
CA GLU A 154 -6.51 20.43 -0.30
C GLU A 154 -6.34 20.04 1.17
N GLN A 155 -6.93 18.91 1.59
CA GLN A 155 -6.96 18.44 2.97
C GLN A 155 -6.02 17.26 3.16
N ASN A 156 -5.54 17.08 4.38
CA ASN A 156 -4.81 15.86 4.76
C ASN A 156 -5.66 14.62 4.49
N LEU A 157 -5.00 13.53 4.08
CA LEU A 157 -5.64 12.25 3.76
C LEU A 157 -6.10 11.50 5.03
N ARG A 158 -7.00 12.12 5.81
CA ARG A 158 -7.74 11.44 6.87
C ARG A 158 -8.76 10.48 6.25
N ARG A 159 -9.38 9.66 7.07
CA ARG A 159 -10.39 8.67 6.66
C ARG A 159 -11.39 9.24 5.65
N GLU A 160 -12.06 10.33 5.98
CA GLU A 160 -13.11 10.92 5.13
C GLU A 160 -12.57 11.35 3.75
N THR A 161 -11.37 11.96 3.72
CA THR A 161 -10.75 12.38 2.46
C THR A 161 -10.33 11.17 1.63
N LEU A 162 -9.73 10.14 2.26
CA LEU A 162 -9.36 8.90 1.61
C LEU A 162 -10.58 8.16 1.03
N GLU A 163 -11.65 7.98 1.82
CA GLU A 163 -12.88 7.33 1.36
C GLU A 163 -13.53 8.10 0.20
N ARG A 164 -13.52 9.44 0.27
CA ARG A 164 -14.04 10.29 -0.81
C ARG A 164 -13.25 10.14 -2.10
N LEU A 165 -11.90 10.15 -2.03
CA LEU A 165 -11.05 9.94 -3.21
C LEU A 165 -11.28 8.55 -3.83
N CYS A 166 -11.34 7.51 -3.01
CA CYS A 166 -11.65 6.15 -3.45
C CYS A 166 -13.04 6.08 -4.09
N ALA A 167 -14.08 6.62 -3.42
CA ALA A 167 -15.44 6.62 -3.93
C ALA A 167 -15.59 7.38 -5.25
N ASN A 168 -14.90 8.52 -5.39
CA ASN A 168 -14.85 9.29 -6.62
C ASN A 168 -14.25 8.48 -7.79
N ALA A 169 -13.33 7.59 -7.50
CA ALA A 169 -12.74 6.66 -8.47
C ALA A 169 -13.52 5.33 -8.61
N GLY A 170 -14.70 5.21 -8.01
CA GLY A 170 -15.56 4.01 -8.08
C GLY A 170 -15.17 2.91 -7.08
N ILE A 171 -14.31 3.18 -6.12
CA ILE A 171 -13.89 2.23 -5.09
C ILE A 171 -14.68 2.55 -3.81
N SER A 172 -15.79 1.86 -3.59
CA SER A 172 -16.64 2.04 -2.41
C SER A 172 -16.12 1.27 -1.19
N ASN A 173 -16.52 1.72 0.01
CA ASN A 173 -16.25 1.05 1.29
C ASN A 173 -14.75 0.81 1.58
N ALA A 174 -13.88 1.73 1.16
CA ALA A 174 -12.44 1.57 1.31
C ALA A 174 -12.03 1.41 2.79
N TRP A 175 -12.64 2.19 3.69
CA TRP A 175 -12.29 2.10 5.11
C TRP A 175 -12.79 0.80 5.77
N ALA A 176 -13.96 0.32 5.41
CA ALA A 176 -14.46 -0.98 5.89
C ALA A 176 -13.56 -2.16 5.45
N TRP A 177 -12.89 -2.04 4.30
CA TRP A 177 -11.86 -2.98 3.88
C TRP A 177 -10.61 -2.87 4.76
N VAL A 178 -10.13 -1.65 5.01
CA VAL A 178 -8.95 -1.38 5.85
C VAL A 178 -9.14 -1.97 7.25
N GLU A 179 -10.26 -1.70 7.90
CA GLU A 179 -10.54 -2.19 9.28
C GLU A 179 -10.54 -3.73 9.40
N LYS A 180 -10.93 -4.43 8.35
CA LYS A 180 -10.95 -5.91 8.33
C LYS A 180 -9.63 -6.53 7.90
N HIS A 181 -8.75 -5.74 7.28
CA HIS A 181 -7.52 -6.24 6.67
C HIS A 181 -6.55 -6.82 7.70
N ARG A 182 -5.96 -7.97 7.35
CA ARG A 182 -5.08 -8.72 8.26
C ARG A 182 -3.88 -7.94 8.79
N SER A 183 -3.28 -7.06 7.95
CA SER A 183 -2.11 -6.27 8.37
C SER A 183 -2.49 -5.20 9.38
N ILE A 184 -3.67 -4.58 9.23
CA ILE A 184 -4.20 -3.60 10.17
C ILE A 184 -4.57 -4.28 11.48
N LYS A 185 -5.26 -5.42 11.44
CA LYS A 185 -5.57 -6.19 12.65
C LYS A 185 -4.31 -6.60 13.39
N TYR A 186 -3.32 -7.15 12.68
CA TYR A 186 -2.04 -7.51 13.28
C TYR A 186 -1.37 -6.30 13.96
N PHE A 187 -1.36 -5.15 13.30
CA PHE A 187 -0.80 -3.92 13.87
C PHE A 187 -1.53 -3.51 15.15
N LEU A 188 -2.85 -3.48 15.13
CA LEU A 188 -3.66 -3.07 16.30
C LEU A 188 -3.54 -4.06 17.45
N GLU A 189 -3.61 -5.37 17.20
CA GLU A 189 -3.60 -6.42 18.22
C GLU A 189 -2.19 -6.63 18.80
N GLU A 190 -1.17 -6.81 17.95
CA GLU A 190 0.16 -7.25 18.36
C GLU A 190 1.14 -6.10 18.64
N ILE A 191 0.96 -4.94 18.01
CA ILE A 191 1.86 -3.80 18.16
C ILE A 191 1.26 -2.75 19.11
N ARG A 192 -0.02 -2.43 18.95
CA ARG A 192 -0.72 -1.43 19.78
C ARG A 192 -1.46 -2.03 20.99
N GLY A 193 -1.65 -3.35 21.06
CA GLY A 193 -2.32 -4.02 22.17
C GLY A 193 -3.78 -3.58 22.33
N ASP A 194 -4.51 -3.43 21.22
CA ASP A 194 -5.93 -3.02 21.15
C ASP A 194 -6.26 -1.67 21.82
N GLN A 195 -5.26 -0.79 21.93
CA GLN A 195 -5.46 0.51 22.61
C GLN A 195 -6.11 1.57 21.71
N ASN A 196 -6.15 1.34 20.39
CA ASN A 196 -6.64 2.32 19.43
C ASN A 196 -7.37 1.64 18.25
N SER A 197 -8.04 2.42 17.42
CA SER A 197 -8.64 1.98 16.16
C SER A 197 -7.75 2.40 14.97
N ALA A 198 -7.95 1.79 13.80
CA ALA A 198 -7.24 2.18 12.58
C ALA A 198 -7.43 3.67 12.25
N GLU A 199 -8.63 4.22 12.50
CA GLU A 199 -8.92 5.65 12.31
C GLU A 199 -8.20 6.50 13.35
N GLY A 200 -8.17 6.06 14.60
CA GLY A 200 -7.43 6.72 15.68
C GLY A 200 -5.95 6.82 15.34
N GLU A 201 -5.32 5.71 14.89
CA GLU A 201 -3.91 5.69 14.46
C GLU A 201 -3.64 6.64 13.29
N LEU A 202 -4.52 6.66 12.29
CA LEU A 202 -4.37 7.58 11.15
C LEU A 202 -4.49 9.04 11.60
N ASN A 203 -5.43 9.34 12.49
CA ASN A 203 -5.64 10.68 13.01
C ASN A 203 -4.45 11.16 13.86
N GLU A 204 -3.91 10.27 14.70
CA GLU A 204 -2.75 10.54 15.53
C GLU A 204 -1.50 10.78 14.66
N PHE A 205 -1.24 9.92 13.69
CA PHE A 205 -0.15 10.09 12.72
C PHE A 205 -0.22 11.44 12.00
N ILE A 206 -1.41 11.83 11.51
CA ILE A 206 -1.60 13.11 10.81
C ILE A 206 -1.45 14.30 11.79
N SER A 207 -1.88 14.14 13.05
CA SER A 207 -1.65 15.17 14.08
C SER A 207 -0.16 15.38 14.31
N TYR A 208 0.59 14.34 14.58
CA TYR A 208 2.05 14.42 14.75
C TYR A 208 2.76 15.06 13.53
N ARG A 209 2.32 14.71 12.31
CA ARG A 209 2.85 15.34 11.09
C ARG A 209 2.54 16.83 11.02
N ASN A 210 1.35 17.26 11.43
CA ASN A 210 0.99 18.67 11.43
C ASN A 210 1.85 19.45 12.43
N ASP A 211 2.04 18.92 13.64
CA ASP A 211 2.92 19.53 14.64
C ASP A 211 4.36 19.59 14.15
N ALA A 212 4.83 18.53 13.50
CA ALA A 212 6.14 18.48 12.88
C ALA A 212 6.31 19.53 11.76
N ALA A 213 5.29 19.79 10.97
CA ALA A 213 5.31 20.80 9.90
C ALA A 213 5.41 22.25 10.45
N HIS A 214 4.94 22.47 11.68
CA HIS A 214 5.11 23.73 12.40
C HIS A 214 6.45 23.84 13.15
N GLY A 215 7.24 22.75 13.19
CA GLY A 215 8.60 22.73 13.77
C GLY A 215 8.65 22.65 15.31
N PHE A 216 7.51 22.61 15.97
CA PHE A 216 7.42 22.57 17.44
C PHE A 216 6.42 21.48 17.88
N PRO A 217 6.84 20.20 17.88
CA PRO A 217 5.97 19.14 18.36
C PRO A 217 5.72 19.28 19.86
N ASP A 218 4.47 19.12 20.28
CA ASP A 218 4.07 19.16 21.69
C ASP A 218 4.68 18.00 22.46
N GLU A 219 4.81 16.84 21.82
CA GLU A 219 5.41 15.63 22.36
C GLU A 219 6.64 15.19 21.54
N VAL A 220 7.73 14.84 22.24
CA VAL A 220 8.93 14.29 21.60
C VAL A 220 8.87 12.77 21.58
N LEU A 221 8.58 12.22 20.42
CA LEU A 221 8.45 10.78 20.21
C LEU A 221 9.79 10.05 20.29
N GLY A 222 9.76 8.83 20.85
CA GLY A 222 10.88 7.91 20.83
C GLY A 222 11.07 7.20 19.47
N ALA A 223 12.22 6.57 19.27
CA ALA A 223 12.50 5.80 18.06
C ALA A 223 11.50 4.64 17.88
N SER A 224 11.07 3.99 18.97
CA SER A 224 10.05 2.91 18.94
C SER A 224 8.73 3.40 18.34
N THR A 225 8.20 4.52 18.82
CA THR A 225 6.96 5.11 18.33
C THR A 225 7.05 5.49 16.86
N LEU A 226 8.18 6.08 16.44
CA LEU A 226 8.42 6.41 15.03
C LEU A 226 8.47 5.15 14.14
N LEU A 227 9.02 4.04 14.64
CA LEU A 227 9.03 2.75 13.94
C LEU A 227 7.61 2.15 13.85
N GLU A 228 6.82 2.23 14.92
CA GLU A 228 5.42 1.79 14.93
C GLU A 228 4.57 2.57 13.92
N LEU A 229 4.80 3.89 13.77
CA LEU A 229 4.14 4.67 12.71
C LEU A 229 4.55 4.22 11.29
N CYS A 230 5.80 3.81 11.09
CA CYS A 230 6.22 3.17 9.84
C CYS A 230 5.48 1.85 9.60
N ASP A 231 5.27 1.03 10.65
CA ASP A 231 4.55 -0.24 10.56
C ASP A 231 3.06 -0.01 10.25
N PHE A 232 2.45 1.01 10.83
CA PHE A 232 1.07 1.41 10.52
C PHE A 232 0.92 1.85 9.05
N VAL A 233 1.79 2.74 8.57
CA VAL A 233 1.72 3.22 7.17
C VAL A 233 1.97 2.09 6.17
N ASP A 234 2.86 1.14 6.49
CA ASP A 234 3.10 -0.07 5.67
C ASP A 234 1.83 -0.95 5.63
N ALA A 235 1.21 -1.21 6.80
CA ALA A 235 -0.02 -1.99 6.92
C ALA A 235 -1.19 -1.35 6.16
N LEU A 236 -1.36 -0.03 6.28
CA LEU A 236 -2.39 0.73 5.58
C LEU A 236 -2.16 0.71 4.06
N SER A 237 -0.92 0.90 3.63
CA SER A 237 -0.55 0.83 2.20
C SER A 237 -0.84 -0.55 1.61
N GLN A 238 -0.54 -1.61 2.35
CA GLN A 238 -0.85 -2.98 1.93
C GLN A 238 -2.35 -3.20 1.82
N ALA A 239 -3.14 -2.76 2.81
CA ALA A 239 -4.59 -2.91 2.80
C ALA A 239 -5.22 -2.21 1.58
N LEU A 240 -4.78 -1.00 1.26
CA LEU A 240 -5.29 -0.23 0.11
C LEU A 240 -4.87 -0.85 -1.23
N ALA A 241 -3.63 -1.33 -1.35
CA ALA A 241 -3.17 -2.03 -2.56
C ALA A 241 -3.98 -3.30 -2.82
N GLU A 242 -4.26 -4.10 -1.78
CA GLU A 242 -5.06 -5.31 -1.89
C GLU A 242 -6.54 -4.99 -2.21
N LEU A 243 -7.07 -3.87 -1.72
CA LEU A 243 -8.40 -3.39 -2.10
C LEU A 243 -8.49 -3.11 -3.61
N VAL A 244 -7.55 -2.34 -4.15
CA VAL A 244 -7.55 -2.02 -5.59
C VAL A 244 -7.34 -3.28 -6.42
N THR A 245 -6.43 -4.16 -6.02
CA THR A 245 -6.24 -5.46 -6.66
C THR A 245 -7.53 -6.28 -6.66
N TYR A 246 -8.27 -6.30 -5.54
CA TYR A 246 -9.57 -6.97 -5.45
C TYR A 246 -10.58 -6.38 -6.44
N GLN A 247 -10.66 -5.07 -6.62
CA GLN A 247 -11.54 -4.44 -7.61
C GLN A 247 -11.18 -4.87 -9.04
N VAL A 248 -9.87 -4.93 -9.35
CA VAL A 248 -9.39 -5.43 -10.65
C VAL A 248 -9.82 -6.89 -10.87
N ILE A 249 -9.58 -7.78 -9.89
CA ILE A 249 -9.94 -9.20 -9.95
C ILE A 249 -11.45 -9.36 -10.19
N LYS A 250 -12.26 -8.68 -9.38
CA LYS A 250 -13.72 -8.73 -9.48
C LYS A 250 -14.23 -8.27 -10.85
N ARG A 251 -13.64 -7.20 -11.39
CA ARG A 251 -14.02 -6.74 -12.73
C ARG A 251 -13.56 -7.69 -13.82
N LYS A 252 -12.33 -8.18 -13.76
CA LYS A 252 -11.81 -9.16 -14.72
C LYS A 252 -12.59 -10.48 -14.71
N GLU A 253 -13.03 -10.94 -13.53
CA GLU A 253 -13.93 -12.08 -13.41
C GLU A 253 -15.25 -11.82 -14.14
N SER A 254 -15.86 -10.63 -13.96
CA SER A 254 -17.14 -10.29 -14.61
C SER A 254 -17.09 -10.24 -16.15
N ILE A 255 -15.88 -10.03 -16.72
CA ILE A 255 -15.66 -10.01 -18.19
C ILE A 255 -14.93 -11.27 -18.69
N GLY A 256 -14.76 -12.30 -17.86
CA GLY A 256 -14.19 -13.60 -18.24
C GLY A 256 -12.67 -13.60 -18.47
N GLN A 257 -11.94 -12.60 -17.97
CA GLN A 257 -10.46 -12.53 -18.09
C GLN A 257 -9.71 -13.19 -16.94
N ILE A 258 -10.41 -13.55 -15.87
CA ILE A 258 -9.90 -14.30 -14.74
C ILE A 258 -10.98 -15.23 -14.24
N ARG A 259 -10.59 -16.38 -13.73
CA ARG A 259 -11.54 -17.40 -13.25
C ARG A 259 -11.24 -17.83 -11.82
N GLU A 260 -12.26 -17.99 -11.02
CA GLU A 260 -12.18 -18.74 -9.77
C GLU A 260 -11.92 -20.21 -10.09
N ILE A 261 -10.83 -20.74 -9.55
CA ILE A 261 -10.40 -22.12 -9.81
C ILE A 261 -10.54 -23.02 -8.60
N GLY A 262 -11.01 -22.50 -7.47
CA GLY A 262 -11.23 -23.30 -6.27
C GLY A 262 -11.12 -22.51 -4.98
N LYS A 263 -11.09 -23.26 -3.87
CA LYS A 263 -11.09 -22.71 -2.52
C LYS A 263 -10.20 -23.54 -1.59
N ILE A 264 -9.48 -22.89 -0.69
CA ILE A 264 -8.70 -23.56 0.36
C ILE A 264 -9.68 -24.09 1.42
N THR A 265 -9.64 -25.40 1.66
CA THR A 265 -10.52 -26.11 2.58
C THR A 265 -9.83 -26.48 3.90
N GLU A 266 -8.54 -26.78 3.85
CA GLU A 266 -7.76 -27.22 5.02
C GLU A 266 -6.37 -26.60 5.03
N TRP A 267 -5.77 -26.54 6.24
CA TRP A 267 -4.40 -26.09 6.45
C TRP A 267 -3.66 -27.01 7.40
N TYR A 268 -2.48 -27.43 6.99
CA TYR A 268 -1.56 -28.22 7.78
C TYR A 268 -0.40 -27.34 8.25
N LYS A 269 -0.35 -27.06 9.57
CA LYS A 269 0.68 -26.18 10.16
C LYS A 269 2.11 -26.64 9.88
N LYS A 270 2.33 -27.94 9.80
CA LYS A 270 3.60 -28.57 9.38
C LYS A 270 3.27 -29.58 8.29
N PRO A 271 3.76 -29.40 7.04
CA PRO A 271 4.84 -28.53 6.54
C PRO A 271 4.39 -27.13 6.04
N ASN A 272 3.32 -26.53 6.52
CA ASN A 272 2.68 -25.30 6.02
C ASN A 272 2.13 -25.50 4.61
N ALA A 273 1.27 -26.49 4.48
CA ALA A 273 0.61 -26.86 3.23
C ALA A 273 -0.91 -26.72 3.37
N TYR A 274 -1.58 -26.54 2.25
CA TYR A 274 -3.01 -26.30 2.18
C TYR A 274 -3.66 -27.34 1.30
N ILE A 275 -4.85 -27.82 1.66
CA ILE A 275 -5.70 -28.56 0.73
C ILE A 275 -6.63 -27.54 0.08
N ALA A 276 -6.67 -27.57 -1.23
CA ALA A 276 -7.59 -26.78 -2.03
C ALA A 276 -8.50 -27.71 -2.82
N ARG A 277 -9.78 -27.44 -2.79
CA ARG A 277 -10.75 -28.05 -3.70
C ARG A 277 -10.81 -27.20 -4.95
N VAL A 278 -10.45 -27.79 -6.08
CA VAL A 278 -10.24 -27.07 -7.34
C VAL A 278 -11.19 -27.51 -8.45
N GLU A 279 -11.35 -26.64 -9.44
CA GLU A 279 -12.07 -26.93 -10.68
C GLU A 279 -11.14 -27.55 -11.73
N GLU A 280 -11.66 -27.83 -12.92
CA GLU A 280 -10.86 -28.36 -14.04
C GLU A 280 -9.91 -27.29 -14.56
N ILE A 281 -8.61 -27.45 -14.26
CA ILE A 281 -7.55 -26.52 -14.64
C ILE A 281 -6.18 -27.20 -14.66
N LYS A 282 -5.24 -26.61 -15.40
CA LYS A 282 -3.83 -26.99 -15.35
C LYS A 282 -3.11 -26.15 -14.28
N LEU A 283 -2.59 -26.79 -13.25
CA LEU A 283 -1.72 -26.20 -12.24
C LEU A 283 -0.28 -26.63 -12.47
N SER A 284 0.65 -25.69 -12.31
CA SER A 284 2.08 -25.95 -12.43
C SER A 284 2.84 -25.26 -11.29
N VAL A 285 3.89 -25.89 -10.79
CA VAL A 285 4.82 -25.28 -9.84
C VAL A 285 5.42 -24.03 -10.49
N GLY A 286 5.48 -22.94 -9.75
CA GLY A 286 5.89 -21.61 -10.26
C GLY A 286 4.75 -20.75 -10.82
N ASN A 287 3.55 -21.32 -11.08
CA ASN A 287 2.41 -20.51 -11.45
C ASN A 287 1.98 -19.61 -10.29
N SER A 288 1.49 -18.43 -10.64
CA SER A 288 0.97 -17.46 -9.68
C SER A 288 -0.55 -17.54 -9.61
N LEU A 289 -1.08 -17.49 -8.39
CA LEU A 289 -2.51 -17.44 -8.10
C LEU A 289 -2.83 -16.22 -7.24
N PHE A 290 -4.02 -15.66 -7.41
CA PHE A 290 -4.55 -14.72 -6.43
C PHE A 290 -5.33 -15.46 -5.36
N LEU A 291 -5.03 -15.14 -4.10
CA LEU A 291 -5.81 -15.58 -2.95
C LEU A 291 -6.74 -14.44 -2.54
N VAL A 292 -8.05 -14.71 -2.53
CA VAL A 292 -9.08 -13.67 -2.37
C VAL A 292 -10.09 -14.03 -1.30
N SER A 293 -10.40 -13.07 -0.41
CA SER A 293 -11.56 -13.11 0.47
C SER A 293 -12.08 -11.71 0.74
N GLU A 294 -13.30 -11.43 0.35
CA GLU A 294 -13.99 -10.18 0.67
C GLU A 294 -14.33 -10.09 2.16
N GLU A 295 -14.67 -11.21 2.79
CA GLU A 295 -15.03 -11.26 4.21
C GLU A 295 -13.88 -10.81 5.12
N THR A 296 -12.66 -11.24 4.80
CA THR A 296 -11.44 -10.92 5.57
C THR A 296 -10.59 -9.84 4.90
N SER A 297 -11.12 -9.17 3.87
CA SER A 297 -10.47 -8.09 3.13
C SER A 297 -9.06 -8.46 2.69
N CYS A 298 -8.93 -9.54 1.91
CA CYS A 298 -7.62 -9.95 1.44
C CYS A 298 -7.64 -10.29 -0.05
N CYS A 299 -6.63 -9.81 -0.77
CA CYS A 299 -6.42 -10.09 -2.20
C CYS A 299 -4.93 -9.96 -2.52
N TYR A 300 -4.21 -11.05 -2.58
CA TYR A 300 -2.77 -11.05 -2.82
C TYR A 300 -2.32 -12.18 -3.72
N LEU A 301 -1.23 -11.94 -4.43
CA LEU A 301 -0.61 -12.89 -5.33
C LEU A 301 0.31 -13.83 -4.54
N VAL A 302 0.27 -15.11 -4.88
CA VAL A 302 1.17 -16.15 -4.34
C VAL A 302 1.72 -16.99 -5.47
N ALA A 303 2.93 -17.52 -5.30
CA ALA A 303 3.49 -18.53 -6.19
C ALA A 303 3.28 -19.92 -5.62
N ILE A 304 2.96 -20.89 -6.49
CA ILE A 304 2.87 -22.30 -6.13
C ILE A 304 4.29 -22.87 -6.00
N ASN A 305 4.70 -23.22 -4.80
CA ASN A 305 6.00 -23.82 -4.52
C ASN A 305 6.00 -25.34 -4.67
N SER A 306 4.85 -25.98 -4.39
CA SER A 306 4.71 -27.44 -4.45
C SER A 306 3.26 -27.84 -4.70
N ILE A 307 3.06 -28.88 -5.49
CA ILE A 307 1.78 -29.52 -5.73
C ILE A 307 1.86 -30.96 -5.28
N LYS A 308 0.87 -31.46 -4.54
CA LYS A 308 0.76 -32.86 -4.12
C LYS A 308 -0.61 -33.44 -4.45
N ILE A 309 -0.61 -34.69 -4.86
CA ILE A 309 -1.80 -35.52 -5.04
C ILE A 309 -1.50 -36.91 -4.51
N ASP A 310 -2.37 -37.47 -3.70
CA ASP A 310 -2.22 -38.78 -3.06
C ASP A 310 -0.79 -39.00 -2.46
N ASP A 311 -0.33 -37.99 -1.67
CA ASP A 311 0.99 -37.89 -1.07
C ASP A 311 2.19 -37.83 -2.04
N SER A 312 1.95 -37.83 -3.34
CA SER A 312 2.98 -37.74 -4.37
C SER A 312 3.16 -36.31 -4.83
N SER A 313 4.40 -35.81 -4.90
CA SER A 313 4.73 -34.50 -5.44
C SER A 313 4.77 -34.53 -6.96
N VAL A 314 4.13 -33.54 -7.60
CA VAL A 314 4.11 -33.36 -9.04
C VAL A 314 4.46 -31.93 -9.41
N ASN A 315 5.04 -31.72 -10.58
CA ASN A 315 5.34 -30.37 -11.06
C ASN A 315 4.19 -29.76 -11.87
N ASP A 316 3.46 -30.60 -12.58
CA ASP A 316 2.30 -30.25 -13.39
C ASP A 316 1.14 -31.18 -13.07
N LEU A 317 -0.05 -30.64 -12.97
CA LEU A 317 -1.27 -31.38 -12.68
C LEU A 317 -2.43 -30.85 -13.50
N GLN A 318 -3.06 -31.73 -14.30
CA GLN A 318 -4.39 -31.47 -14.85
C GLN A 318 -5.42 -31.90 -13.85
N THR A 319 -6.19 -30.97 -13.31
CA THR A 319 -7.22 -31.25 -12.30
C THR A 319 -8.57 -31.54 -12.95
N THR A 320 -9.49 -32.10 -12.17
CA THR A 320 -10.90 -32.26 -12.49
C THR A 320 -11.74 -31.50 -11.46
N THR A 321 -12.96 -31.11 -11.83
CA THR A 321 -13.88 -30.41 -10.93
C THR A 321 -14.11 -31.16 -9.63
N GLY A 322 -13.89 -30.45 -8.52
CA GLY A 322 -14.06 -30.98 -7.17
C GLY A 322 -12.87 -31.79 -6.63
N MET A 323 -11.77 -31.86 -7.38
CA MET A 323 -10.54 -32.54 -6.96
C MET A 323 -9.89 -31.82 -5.79
N GLU A 324 -9.38 -32.58 -4.83
CA GLU A 324 -8.59 -32.07 -3.71
C GLU A 324 -7.10 -32.15 -4.04
N VAL A 325 -6.41 -31.00 -3.90
CA VAL A 325 -4.99 -30.88 -4.24
C VAL A 325 -4.24 -30.24 -3.07
N GLY A 326 -3.13 -30.84 -2.70
CA GLY A 326 -2.18 -30.25 -1.74
C GLY A 326 -1.36 -29.16 -2.41
N LEU A 327 -1.42 -27.94 -1.89
CA LEU A 327 -0.68 -26.79 -2.40
C LEU A 327 0.21 -26.20 -1.30
N GLN A 328 1.40 -25.79 -1.67
CA GLN A 328 2.28 -24.99 -0.83
C GLN A 328 2.60 -23.69 -1.57
N PHE A 329 2.51 -22.57 -0.86
CA PHE A 329 2.75 -21.24 -1.42
C PHE A 329 4.00 -20.60 -0.81
N ASP A 330 4.53 -19.58 -1.48
CA ASP A 330 5.63 -18.73 -0.99
C ASP A 330 5.20 -17.85 0.19
N LEU A 331 3.90 -17.55 0.30
CA LEU A 331 3.30 -16.80 1.40
C LEU A 331 2.29 -17.65 2.16
N SER A 332 2.01 -17.27 3.41
CA SER A 332 0.99 -17.94 4.20
C SER A 332 -0.42 -17.61 3.71
N ALA A 333 -1.28 -18.64 3.71
CA ALA A 333 -2.69 -18.52 3.35
C ALA A 333 -3.60 -18.86 4.56
N LYS A 334 -4.89 -18.68 4.40
CA LYS A 334 -5.92 -19.07 5.39
C LYS A 334 -6.97 -19.95 4.75
N ILE A 335 -7.61 -20.77 5.57
CA ILE A 335 -8.79 -21.55 5.15
C ILE A 335 -9.88 -20.58 4.70
N GLY A 336 -10.60 -20.97 3.66
CA GLY A 336 -11.70 -20.18 3.11
C GLY A 336 -11.33 -19.21 2.00
N LEU A 337 -10.02 -18.99 1.72
CA LEU A 337 -9.59 -18.16 0.60
C LEU A 337 -9.96 -18.82 -0.73
N ARG A 338 -10.49 -18.02 -1.65
CA ARG A 338 -10.75 -18.41 -3.04
C ARG A 338 -9.47 -18.24 -3.85
N LEU A 339 -9.27 -19.13 -4.80
CA LEU A 339 -8.13 -19.17 -5.70
C LEU A 339 -8.57 -18.66 -7.07
N TYR A 340 -7.85 -17.68 -7.61
CA TYR A 340 -8.09 -17.15 -8.94
C TYR A 340 -6.85 -17.27 -9.81
N GLN A 341 -7.05 -17.63 -11.06
CA GLN A 341 -5.98 -17.69 -12.07
C GLN A 341 -6.32 -16.76 -13.23
N LEU A 342 -5.30 -16.03 -13.71
CA LEU A 342 -5.42 -15.29 -14.97
C LEU A 342 -5.55 -16.29 -16.11
N GLU A 343 -6.55 -16.12 -16.96
CA GLU A 343 -6.63 -16.83 -18.23
C GLU A 343 -5.64 -16.17 -19.18
N PHE A 344 -4.58 -16.89 -19.53
CA PHE A 344 -3.72 -16.49 -20.63
C PHE A 344 -4.37 -17.00 -21.92
N GLU A 345 -4.69 -16.08 -22.83
CA GLU A 345 -5.03 -16.42 -24.22
C GLU A 345 -3.85 -17.09 -24.94
#